data_fdd655564a1509144b30962a1e58667c
#
_entry.id   fdd655564a1509144b30962a1e58667c
#
_cell.length_a   1.000
_cell.length_b   1.000
_cell.length_c   1.000
_cell.angle_alpha   90.00
_cell.angle_beta   90.00
_cell.angle_gamma   90.00
#
_symmetry.space_group_name_H-M   'P 1'
#
loop_
_entity.id
_entity.type
_entity.pdbx_description
1 polymer ?
#
loop_
_entity_poly.entity_id
_entity_poly.type
_entity_poly.pdbx_seq_one_letter_code
_entity_poly.pdbx_strand_id
1 'polypeptide(L)'
;MFDSKSLTTLEYPKILAELAGFAQSADGKKRAMELMPYSTTAEIEHALCETDEADRILFEYALSPSLAVDSIGDTLIKAKKGAVLSISEIMKVGRTLGAARRLKKTIDLAKDVPIITDMSQYLYINEVLEKNISSAFLSETEVADCASSELRMIRARIRKINESIRAKLQQFITAPQYSKYLQDSIITMRSDRYVIPLKSDFKGTIAGPQKSVSHSSRIQG
;
A
#
# COMPACT_ATOMS: atom_id res chain seq x y z
N MET A 1 23.53 14.54 -35.92
CA MET A 1 23.63 14.71 -34.44
C MET A 1 23.12 16.10 -34.10
N PHE A 2 22.06 16.20 -33.34
CA PHE A 2 21.49 17.51 -32.98
C PHE A 2 22.39 18.19 -31.94
N ASP A 3 22.75 19.45 -32.22
CA ASP A 3 23.57 20.26 -31.31
C ASP A 3 22.69 20.81 -30.17
N SER A 4 23.19 20.76 -28.93
CA SER A 4 22.46 21.21 -27.76
C SER A 4 22.09 22.71 -27.84
N LYS A 5 22.92 23.53 -28.49
CA LYS A 5 22.66 24.94 -28.74
C LYS A 5 21.43 25.13 -29.64
N SER A 6 21.32 24.34 -30.70
CA SER A 6 20.18 24.37 -31.61
C SER A 6 18.88 23.96 -30.88
N LEU A 7 18.92 22.92 -30.08
CA LEU A 7 17.76 22.48 -29.27
C LEU A 7 17.31 23.57 -28.27
N THR A 8 18.27 24.26 -27.66
CA THR A 8 17.96 25.36 -26.73
C THR A 8 17.37 26.57 -27.48
N THR A 9 17.91 26.91 -28.65
CA THR A 9 17.41 28.03 -29.48
C THR A 9 15.98 27.75 -29.97
N LEU A 10 15.65 26.49 -30.28
CA LEU A 10 14.32 26.04 -30.69
C LEU A 10 13.37 25.79 -29.49
N GLU A 11 13.79 26.10 -28.27
CA GLU A 11 13.01 25.89 -27.05
C GLU A 11 12.55 24.43 -26.83
N TYR A 12 13.26 23.45 -27.43
CA TYR A 12 12.94 22.04 -27.34
C TYR A 12 12.75 21.52 -25.90
N PRO A 13 13.55 21.95 -24.89
CA PRO A 13 13.34 21.57 -23.50
C PRO A 13 11.97 21.97 -22.94
N LYS A 14 11.36 23.07 -23.43
CA LYS A 14 10.03 23.48 -23.02
C LYS A 14 8.97 22.51 -23.54
N ILE A 15 9.12 22.06 -24.80
CA ILE A 15 8.23 21.07 -25.41
C ILE A 15 8.30 19.75 -24.62
N LEU A 16 9.51 19.31 -24.25
CA LEU A 16 9.69 18.11 -23.44
C LEU A 16 9.06 18.23 -22.05
N ALA A 17 9.19 19.39 -21.41
CA ALA A 17 8.56 19.64 -20.12
C ALA A 17 7.03 19.61 -20.20
N GLU A 18 6.45 20.16 -21.25
CA GLU A 18 5.01 20.13 -21.51
C GLU A 18 4.55 18.69 -21.78
N LEU A 19 5.26 17.96 -22.64
CA LEU A 19 4.99 16.53 -22.88
C LEU A 19 5.06 15.69 -21.59
N ALA A 20 6.08 15.91 -20.77
CA ALA A 20 6.22 15.24 -19.48
C ALA A 20 5.05 15.55 -18.52
N GLY A 21 4.40 16.71 -18.68
CA GLY A 21 3.20 17.08 -17.93
C GLY A 21 2.01 16.14 -18.18
N PHE A 22 1.89 15.58 -19.37
CA PHE A 22 0.84 14.61 -19.72
C PHE A 22 1.13 13.19 -19.23
N ALA A 23 2.38 12.86 -18.94
CA ALA A 23 2.74 11.52 -18.45
C ALA A 23 2.24 11.28 -17.02
N GLN A 24 1.55 10.16 -16.79
CA GLN A 24 0.97 9.81 -15.49
C GLN A 24 1.97 9.13 -14.55
N SER A 25 2.99 8.43 -15.07
CA SER A 25 3.99 7.74 -14.28
C SER A 25 5.29 8.52 -14.17
N ALA A 26 6.04 8.34 -13.08
CA ALA A 26 7.36 8.96 -12.89
C ALA A 26 8.35 8.54 -14.00
N ASP A 27 8.34 7.25 -14.37
CA ASP A 27 9.20 6.73 -15.42
C ASP A 27 8.81 7.26 -16.82
N GLY A 28 7.50 7.45 -17.06
CA GLY A 28 6.99 8.10 -18.27
C GLY A 28 7.44 9.55 -18.37
N LYS A 29 7.35 10.31 -17.28
CA LYS A 29 7.86 11.70 -17.22
C LYS A 29 9.34 11.78 -17.51
N LYS A 30 10.13 10.90 -16.88
CA LYS A 30 11.57 10.81 -17.11
C LYS A 30 11.85 10.53 -18.59
N ARG A 31 11.16 9.56 -19.17
CA ARG A 31 11.34 9.17 -20.57
C ARG A 31 10.96 10.30 -21.53
N ALA A 32 9.90 11.05 -21.25
CA ALA A 32 9.52 12.22 -22.02
C ALA A 32 10.63 13.30 -21.98
N MET A 33 11.23 13.55 -20.82
CA MET A 33 12.33 14.53 -20.69
C MET A 33 13.63 14.10 -21.37
N GLU A 34 13.84 12.80 -21.57
CA GLU A 34 15.01 12.22 -22.23
C GLU A 34 14.85 12.04 -23.75
N LEU A 35 13.69 12.39 -24.31
CA LEU A 35 13.45 12.26 -25.74
C LEU A 35 14.39 13.17 -26.55
N MET A 36 14.93 12.59 -27.62
CA MET A 36 15.74 13.31 -28.60
C MET A 36 15.04 13.25 -29.96
N PRO A 37 15.20 14.28 -30.80
CA PRO A 37 14.66 14.24 -32.16
C PRO A 37 15.22 13.05 -32.94
N TYR A 38 14.36 12.37 -33.67
CA TYR A 38 14.77 11.28 -34.54
C TYR A 38 15.61 11.78 -35.72
N SER A 39 16.50 10.94 -36.22
CA SER A 39 17.45 11.32 -37.27
C SER A 39 17.07 10.79 -38.66
N THR A 40 16.25 9.76 -38.72
CA THR A 40 15.84 9.13 -39.98
C THR A 40 14.33 9.18 -40.19
N THR A 41 13.90 9.23 -41.47
CA THR A 41 12.48 9.22 -41.82
C THR A 41 11.78 7.96 -41.30
N ALA A 42 12.44 6.78 -41.36
CA ALA A 42 11.87 5.54 -40.90
C ALA A 42 11.60 5.53 -39.36
N GLU A 43 12.50 6.11 -38.56
CA GLU A 43 12.28 6.27 -37.12
C GLU A 43 11.12 7.21 -36.82
N ILE A 44 11.00 8.30 -37.59
CA ILE A 44 9.91 9.26 -37.43
C ILE A 44 8.57 8.61 -37.77
N GLU A 45 8.49 7.93 -38.93
CA GLU A 45 7.27 7.24 -39.36
C GLU A 45 6.83 6.18 -38.34
N HIS A 46 7.77 5.40 -37.82
CA HIS A 46 7.48 4.39 -36.79
C HIS A 46 6.92 5.03 -35.52
N ALA A 47 7.57 6.09 -35.02
CA ALA A 47 7.12 6.78 -33.81
C ALA A 47 5.74 7.49 -33.99
N LEU A 48 5.46 7.98 -35.18
CA LEU A 48 4.13 8.52 -35.51
C LEU A 48 3.07 7.41 -35.53
N CYS A 49 3.38 6.25 -36.10
CA CYS A 49 2.47 5.10 -36.08
C CYS A 49 2.20 4.59 -34.63
N GLU A 50 3.23 4.53 -33.77
CA GLU A 50 3.04 4.22 -32.33
C GLU A 50 2.07 5.20 -31.68
N THR A 51 2.22 6.50 -31.95
CA THR A 51 1.36 7.55 -31.41
C THR A 51 -0.07 7.42 -31.91
N ASP A 52 -0.25 7.19 -33.21
CA ASP A 52 -1.55 6.98 -33.84
C ASP A 52 -2.30 5.78 -33.25
N GLU A 53 -1.59 4.66 -33.03
CA GLU A 53 -2.19 3.49 -32.42
C GLU A 53 -2.58 3.76 -30.95
N ALA A 54 -1.75 4.50 -30.19
CA ALA A 54 -2.07 4.91 -28.84
C ALA A 54 -3.29 5.83 -28.78
N ASP A 55 -3.39 6.77 -29.71
CA ASP A 55 -4.52 7.68 -29.86
C ASP A 55 -5.82 6.92 -30.13
N ARG A 56 -5.81 5.96 -31.06
CA ARG A 56 -6.95 5.08 -31.31
C ARG A 56 -7.40 4.33 -30.06
N ILE A 57 -6.47 3.76 -29.30
CA ILE A 57 -6.79 3.07 -28.04
C ILE A 57 -7.48 4.00 -27.05
N LEU A 58 -7.01 5.24 -26.93
CA LEU A 58 -7.57 6.20 -25.99
C LEU A 58 -8.96 6.71 -26.40
N PHE A 59 -9.16 7.03 -27.68
CA PHE A 59 -10.38 7.69 -28.17
C PHE A 59 -11.43 6.72 -28.68
N GLU A 60 -11.07 5.68 -29.42
CA GLU A 60 -12.05 4.73 -29.95
C GLU A 60 -12.56 3.76 -28.89
N TYR A 61 -11.69 3.36 -27.97
CA TYR A 61 -12.02 2.40 -26.93
C TYR A 61 -12.36 3.06 -25.58
N ALA A 62 -12.44 4.39 -25.55
CA ALA A 62 -12.76 5.20 -24.36
C ALA A 62 -11.99 4.77 -23.11
N LEU A 63 -10.78 4.29 -23.31
CA LEU A 63 -9.95 3.77 -22.26
C LEU A 63 -9.16 4.93 -21.68
N SER A 64 -9.70 5.48 -20.62
CA SER A 64 -8.92 6.31 -19.71
C SER A 64 -8.23 5.38 -18.71
N PRO A 65 -7.08 4.79 -19.04
CA PRO A 65 -6.36 3.99 -18.10
C PRO A 65 -5.84 4.93 -17.02
N SER A 66 -6.34 4.78 -15.81
CA SER A 66 -5.60 5.25 -14.65
C SER A 66 -4.31 4.41 -14.58
N LEU A 67 -3.34 4.76 -15.40
CA LEU A 67 -2.01 4.17 -15.47
C LEU A 67 -1.09 4.84 -14.47
N ALA A 68 -1.59 5.13 -13.27
CA ALA A 68 -0.76 5.49 -12.14
C ALA A 68 0.07 4.25 -11.77
N VAL A 69 1.12 4.02 -12.53
CA VAL A 69 2.09 2.96 -12.29
C VAL A 69 3.17 3.53 -11.39
N ASP A 70 3.32 2.93 -10.21
CA ASP A 70 4.43 3.28 -9.33
C ASP A 70 5.75 2.79 -9.95
N SER A 71 6.83 3.56 -9.81
CA SER A 71 8.17 3.07 -10.11
C SER A 71 8.56 2.02 -9.08
N ILE A 72 8.82 0.79 -9.55
CA ILE A 72 9.18 -0.36 -8.70
C ILE A 72 10.63 -0.82 -8.90
N GLY A 73 11.42 -0.12 -9.73
CA GLY A 73 12.79 -0.53 -10.07
C GLY A 73 13.67 -0.76 -8.85
N ASP A 74 13.71 0.19 -7.93
CA ASP A 74 14.48 0.07 -6.69
C ASP A 74 13.99 -1.06 -5.78
N THR A 75 12.67 -1.26 -5.73
CA THR A 75 12.04 -2.36 -4.99
C THR A 75 12.48 -3.72 -5.53
N LEU A 76 12.52 -3.87 -6.86
CA LEU A 76 12.99 -5.11 -7.51
C LEU A 76 14.49 -5.35 -7.26
N ILE A 77 15.32 -4.30 -7.29
CA ILE A 77 16.74 -4.40 -6.96
C ILE A 77 16.94 -4.85 -5.51
N LYS A 78 16.19 -4.30 -4.56
CA LYS A 78 16.20 -4.72 -3.15
C LYS A 78 15.80 -6.18 -3.01
N ALA A 79 14.69 -6.59 -3.63
CA ALA A 79 14.21 -7.96 -3.59
C ALA A 79 15.24 -8.95 -4.17
N LYS A 80 15.88 -8.61 -5.30
CA LYS A 80 16.93 -9.42 -5.92
C LYS A 80 18.15 -9.62 -5.01
N LYS A 81 18.43 -8.64 -4.15
CA LYS A 81 19.50 -8.71 -3.13
C LYS A 81 19.07 -9.46 -1.86
N GLY A 82 17.85 -9.98 -1.80
CA GLY A 82 17.33 -10.67 -0.61
C GLY A 82 16.97 -9.75 0.55
N ALA A 83 16.83 -8.46 0.32
CA ALA A 83 16.43 -7.52 1.37
C ALA A 83 14.93 -7.64 1.69
N VAL A 84 14.56 -7.37 2.94
CA VAL A 84 13.16 -7.33 3.36
C VAL A 84 12.50 -6.07 2.80
N LEU A 85 11.37 -6.26 2.14
CA LEU A 85 10.55 -5.17 1.61
C LEU A 85 9.53 -4.70 2.65
N SER A 86 9.26 -3.41 2.67
CA SER A 86 8.15 -2.85 3.45
C SER A 86 6.79 -3.20 2.81
N ILE A 87 5.71 -3.10 3.60
CA ILE A 87 4.34 -3.31 3.09
C ILE A 87 4.03 -2.36 1.93
N SER A 88 4.41 -1.08 2.05
CA SER A 88 4.21 -0.08 1.01
C SER A 88 4.93 -0.47 -0.30
N GLU A 89 6.17 -0.95 -0.23
CA GLU A 89 6.93 -1.42 -1.41
C GLU A 89 6.24 -2.62 -2.08
N ILE A 90 5.75 -3.59 -1.29
CA ILE A 90 5.04 -4.76 -1.82
C ILE A 90 3.70 -4.35 -2.45
N MET A 91 2.96 -3.44 -1.82
CA MET A 91 1.70 -2.92 -2.36
C MET A 91 1.90 -2.16 -3.68
N LYS A 92 3.01 -1.41 -3.84
CA LYS A 92 3.37 -0.79 -5.13
C LYS A 92 3.54 -1.85 -6.22
N VAL A 93 4.23 -2.95 -5.93
CA VAL A 93 4.35 -4.07 -6.87
C VAL A 93 2.97 -4.63 -7.25
N GLY A 94 2.09 -4.85 -6.27
CA GLY A 94 0.73 -5.33 -6.51
C GLY A 94 -0.08 -4.38 -7.40
N ARG A 95 -0.02 -3.06 -7.14
CA ARG A 95 -0.68 -2.05 -7.99
C ARG A 95 -0.15 -2.05 -9.42
N THR A 96 1.17 -2.17 -9.58
CA THR A 96 1.81 -2.21 -10.90
C THR A 96 1.40 -3.47 -11.67
N LEU A 97 1.34 -4.65 -11.04
CA LEU A 97 0.84 -5.88 -11.66
C LEU A 97 -0.62 -5.75 -12.09
N GLY A 98 -1.47 -5.18 -11.24
CA GLY A 98 -2.87 -4.93 -11.56
C GLY A 98 -3.05 -3.94 -12.71
N ALA A 99 -2.23 -2.89 -12.77
CA ALA A 99 -2.23 -1.93 -13.86
C ALA A 99 -1.79 -2.58 -15.19
N ALA A 100 -0.71 -3.38 -15.16
CA ALA A 100 -0.23 -4.12 -16.33
C ALA A 100 -1.30 -5.08 -16.88
N ARG A 101 -1.97 -5.83 -16.00
CA ARG A 101 -3.06 -6.74 -16.38
C ARG A 101 -4.23 -6.01 -17.01
N ARG A 102 -4.66 -4.88 -16.43
CA ARG A 102 -5.75 -4.06 -17.00
C ARG A 102 -5.37 -3.49 -18.36
N LEU A 103 -4.15 -2.96 -18.47
CA LEU A 103 -3.63 -2.42 -19.74
C LEU A 103 -3.59 -3.49 -20.81
N LYS A 104 -3.03 -4.68 -20.49
CA LYS A 104 -2.97 -5.80 -21.44
C LYS A 104 -4.36 -6.18 -21.92
N LYS A 105 -5.31 -6.37 -21.00
CA LYS A 105 -6.69 -6.70 -21.36
C LYS A 105 -7.32 -5.65 -22.28
N THR A 106 -7.03 -4.41 -22.06
CA THR A 106 -7.49 -3.30 -22.87
C THR A 106 -6.91 -3.35 -24.29
N ILE A 107 -5.58 -3.51 -24.40
CA ILE A 107 -4.90 -3.59 -25.71
C ILE A 107 -5.40 -4.82 -26.49
N ASP A 108 -5.63 -5.94 -25.80
CA ASP A 108 -6.15 -7.17 -26.43
C ASP A 108 -7.58 -7.01 -27.02
N LEU A 109 -8.33 -6.01 -26.57
CA LEU A 109 -9.64 -5.66 -27.13
C LEU A 109 -9.55 -4.70 -28.33
N ALA A 110 -8.45 -3.98 -28.46
CA ALA A 110 -8.24 -3.04 -29.55
C ALA A 110 -7.93 -3.79 -30.86
N LYS A 111 -8.39 -3.23 -31.96
CA LYS A 111 -8.11 -3.76 -33.31
C LYS A 111 -7.19 -2.80 -34.07
N ASP A 112 -6.46 -3.31 -35.02
CA ASP A 112 -5.60 -2.52 -35.90
C ASP A 112 -4.54 -1.67 -35.18
N VAL A 113 -3.97 -2.22 -34.08
CA VAL A 113 -2.91 -1.61 -33.29
C VAL A 113 -1.73 -2.61 -33.09
N PRO A 114 -1.10 -3.05 -34.20
CA PRO A 114 -0.10 -4.11 -34.15
C PRO A 114 1.15 -3.73 -33.34
N ILE A 115 1.61 -2.47 -33.42
CA ILE A 115 2.83 -2.02 -32.71
C ILE A 115 2.60 -2.04 -31.22
N ILE A 116 1.49 -1.46 -30.73
CA ILE A 116 1.14 -1.45 -29.29
C ILE A 116 0.85 -2.87 -28.81
N THR A 117 0.24 -3.72 -29.63
CA THR A 117 0.00 -5.13 -29.32
C THR A 117 1.33 -5.88 -29.12
N ASP A 118 2.31 -5.68 -30.00
CA ASP A 118 3.63 -6.29 -29.87
C ASP A 118 4.35 -5.77 -28.60
N MET A 119 4.34 -4.48 -28.35
CA MET A 119 4.86 -3.89 -27.11
C MET A 119 4.20 -4.49 -25.87
N SER A 120 2.91 -4.79 -25.92
CA SER A 120 2.15 -5.34 -24.79
C SER A 120 2.58 -6.77 -24.40
N GLN A 121 3.26 -7.50 -25.27
CA GLN A 121 3.78 -8.84 -24.97
C GLN A 121 4.88 -8.81 -23.91
N TYR A 122 5.56 -7.69 -23.74
CA TYR A 122 6.56 -7.49 -22.69
C TYR A 122 5.97 -7.18 -21.31
N LEU A 123 4.65 -7.01 -21.21
CA LEU A 123 3.97 -6.80 -19.92
C LEU A 123 3.95 -8.12 -19.13
N TYR A 124 4.64 -8.13 -17.99
CA TYR A 124 4.60 -9.28 -17.10
C TYR A 124 3.28 -9.31 -16.31
N ILE A 125 2.52 -10.38 -16.44
CA ILE A 125 1.24 -10.57 -15.76
C ILE A 125 1.35 -11.77 -14.82
N ASN A 126 1.01 -11.55 -13.56
CA ASN A 126 0.95 -12.63 -12.57
C ASN A 126 -0.24 -12.38 -11.62
N GLU A 127 -1.40 -12.89 -12.02
CA GLU A 127 -2.64 -12.72 -11.25
C GLU A 127 -2.59 -13.39 -9.87
N VAL A 128 -1.82 -14.48 -9.73
CA VAL A 128 -1.68 -15.16 -8.45
C VAL A 128 -0.93 -14.27 -7.47
N LEU A 129 0.19 -13.68 -7.92
CA LEU A 129 0.97 -12.76 -7.10
C LEU A 129 0.16 -11.49 -6.77
N GLU A 130 -0.54 -10.92 -7.74
CA GLU A 130 -1.42 -9.77 -7.56
C GLU A 130 -2.48 -10.05 -6.47
N LYS A 131 -3.18 -11.19 -6.56
CA LYS A 131 -4.18 -11.62 -5.57
C LYS A 131 -3.57 -11.86 -4.19
N ASN A 132 -2.42 -12.52 -4.13
CA ASN A 132 -1.74 -12.78 -2.87
C ASN A 132 -1.36 -11.48 -2.18
N ILE A 133 -0.80 -10.51 -2.91
CA ILE A 133 -0.47 -9.19 -2.35
C ILE A 133 -1.73 -8.47 -1.87
N SER A 134 -2.76 -8.40 -2.71
CA SER A 134 -3.99 -7.66 -2.38
C SER A 134 -4.75 -8.27 -1.19
N SER A 135 -4.67 -9.59 -0.99
CA SER A 135 -5.31 -10.26 0.14
C SER A 135 -4.47 -10.25 1.42
N ALA A 136 -3.14 -10.11 1.30
CA ALA A 136 -2.24 -10.14 2.44
C ALA A 136 -2.20 -8.83 3.23
N PHE A 137 -2.53 -7.70 2.62
CA PHE A 137 -2.42 -6.38 3.23
C PHE A 137 -3.74 -5.62 3.17
N LEU A 138 -4.22 -5.15 4.33
CA LEU A 138 -5.42 -4.32 4.43
C LEU A 138 -5.09 -2.83 4.24
N SER A 139 -3.92 -2.43 4.65
CA SER A 139 -3.38 -1.07 4.52
C SER A 139 -1.84 -1.09 4.50
N GLU A 140 -1.21 0.07 4.36
CA GLU A 140 0.24 0.20 4.43
C GLU A 140 0.84 -0.14 5.81
N THR A 141 0.01 -0.30 6.83
CA THR A 141 0.41 -0.59 8.21
C THR A 141 -0.19 -1.88 8.75
N GLU A 142 -1.12 -2.50 8.03
CA GLU A 142 -1.88 -3.63 8.55
C GLU A 142 -1.82 -4.85 7.63
N VAL A 143 -1.32 -5.95 8.19
CA VAL A 143 -1.30 -7.27 7.54
C VAL A 143 -2.61 -8.00 7.86
N ALA A 144 -3.27 -8.52 6.84
CA ALA A 144 -4.51 -9.27 6.99
C ALA A 144 -4.32 -10.59 7.75
N ASP A 145 -5.35 -11.04 8.47
CA ASP A 145 -5.32 -12.35 9.16
C ASP A 145 -5.10 -13.53 8.21
N CYS A 146 -5.52 -13.37 6.95
CA CYS A 146 -5.39 -14.39 5.91
C CYS A 146 -4.01 -14.43 5.25
N ALA A 147 -3.10 -13.48 5.56
CA ALA A 147 -1.76 -13.43 4.97
C ALA A 147 -0.94 -14.70 5.24
N SER A 148 -1.12 -15.32 6.41
CA SER A 148 -0.60 -16.66 6.67
C SER A 148 -1.49 -17.44 7.65
N SER A 149 -1.49 -18.75 7.54
CA SER A 149 -2.21 -19.64 8.46
C SER A 149 -1.70 -19.49 9.89
N GLU A 150 -0.40 -19.34 10.05
CA GLU A 150 0.26 -19.16 11.35
C GLU A 150 -0.16 -17.84 12.03
N LEU A 151 -0.13 -16.72 11.29
CA LEU A 151 -0.57 -15.43 11.79
C LEU A 151 -2.03 -15.47 12.25
N ARG A 152 -2.91 -16.13 11.47
CA ARG A 152 -4.32 -16.34 11.84
C ARG A 152 -4.46 -17.09 13.13
N MET A 153 -3.72 -18.20 13.31
CA MET A 153 -3.76 -19.00 14.53
C MET A 153 -3.24 -18.21 15.74
N ILE A 154 -2.14 -17.48 15.59
CA ILE A 154 -1.58 -16.65 16.65
C ILE A 154 -2.57 -15.58 17.08
N ARG A 155 -3.14 -14.83 16.14
CA ARG A 155 -4.12 -13.78 16.44
C ARG A 155 -5.41 -14.34 17.06
N ALA A 156 -5.89 -15.49 16.57
CA ALA A 156 -7.03 -16.17 17.17
C ALA A 156 -6.75 -16.60 18.62
N ARG A 157 -5.54 -17.12 18.88
CA ARG A 157 -5.11 -17.47 20.25
C ARG A 157 -5.03 -16.25 21.17
N ILE A 158 -4.50 -15.14 20.67
CA ILE A 158 -4.45 -13.87 21.44
C ILE A 158 -5.87 -13.41 21.79
N ARG A 159 -6.80 -13.39 20.82
CA ARG A 159 -8.21 -13.05 21.09
C ARG A 159 -8.82 -13.93 22.15
N LYS A 160 -8.68 -15.25 22.03
CA LYS A 160 -9.21 -16.21 23.00
C LYS A 160 -8.63 -16.01 24.42
N ILE A 161 -7.32 -15.72 24.52
CA ILE A 161 -6.69 -15.44 25.82
C ILE A 161 -7.27 -14.15 26.42
N ASN A 162 -7.40 -13.09 25.63
CA ASN A 162 -7.97 -11.82 26.09
C ASN A 162 -9.42 -11.97 26.54
N GLU A 163 -10.24 -12.73 25.82
CA GLU A 163 -11.61 -13.07 26.21
C GLU A 163 -11.63 -13.84 27.54
N SER A 164 -10.75 -14.84 27.70
CA SER A 164 -10.62 -15.61 28.94
C SER A 164 -10.22 -14.73 30.13
N ILE A 165 -9.28 -13.80 29.93
CA ILE A 165 -8.89 -12.82 30.95
C ILE A 165 -10.07 -11.96 31.35
N ARG A 166 -10.78 -11.38 30.37
CA ARG A 166 -11.97 -10.56 30.62
C ARG A 166 -13.04 -11.33 31.38
N ALA A 167 -13.33 -12.57 30.97
CA ALA A 167 -14.32 -13.41 31.64
C ALA A 167 -13.95 -13.68 33.12
N LYS A 168 -12.68 -14.00 33.40
CA LYS A 168 -12.19 -14.20 34.77
C LYS A 168 -12.29 -12.91 35.60
N LEU A 169 -11.94 -11.77 35.02
CA LEU A 169 -12.06 -10.50 35.72
C LEU A 169 -13.52 -10.12 35.95
N GLN A 170 -14.41 -10.41 35.00
CA GLN A 170 -15.84 -10.21 35.16
C GLN A 170 -16.40 -11.05 36.31
N GLN A 171 -16.02 -12.34 36.39
CA GLN A 171 -16.39 -13.18 37.52
C GLN A 171 -15.89 -12.62 38.85
N PHE A 172 -14.68 -12.05 38.86
CA PHE A 172 -14.11 -11.45 40.07
C PHE A 172 -14.91 -10.21 40.51
N ILE A 173 -15.25 -9.30 39.60
CA ILE A 173 -15.95 -8.05 39.94
C ILE A 173 -17.43 -8.30 40.30
N THR A 174 -18.04 -9.40 39.81
CA THR A 174 -19.42 -9.77 40.13
C THR A 174 -19.56 -10.62 41.39
N ALA A 175 -18.46 -11.18 41.88
CA ALA A 175 -18.48 -12.03 43.06
C ALA A 175 -18.76 -11.22 44.34
N PRO A 176 -19.79 -11.56 45.13
CA PRO A 176 -20.21 -10.78 46.31
C PRO A 176 -19.08 -10.61 47.35
N GLN A 177 -18.20 -11.59 47.47
CA GLN A 177 -17.08 -11.59 48.41
C GLN A 177 -16.03 -10.48 48.12
N TYR A 178 -15.94 -10.02 46.86
CA TYR A 178 -14.98 -8.98 46.45
C TYR A 178 -15.61 -7.57 46.33
N SER A 179 -16.93 -7.48 46.32
CA SER A 179 -17.66 -6.20 46.13
C SER A 179 -17.24 -5.13 47.12
N LYS A 180 -16.97 -5.50 48.39
CA LYS A 180 -16.52 -4.54 49.44
C LYS A 180 -15.16 -3.90 49.17
N TYR A 181 -14.29 -4.59 48.39
CA TYR A 181 -12.93 -4.13 48.10
C TYR A 181 -12.86 -3.25 46.85
N LEU A 182 -13.87 -3.33 45.97
CA LEU A 182 -13.87 -2.61 44.70
C LEU A 182 -14.33 -1.16 44.89
N GLN A 183 -13.63 -0.22 44.26
CA GLN A 183 -14.07 1.14 44.14
C GLN A 183 -15.21 1.25 43.13
N ASP A 184 -15.03 0.62 41.97
CA ASP A 184 -16.03 0.50 40.90
C ASP A 184 -15.97 -0.91 40.30
N SER A 185 -17.12 -1.44 39.90
CA SER A 185 -17.22 -2.78 39.26
C SER A 185 -16.96 -2.70 37.77
N ILE A 186 -15.86 -2.06 37.37
CA ILE A 186 -15.45 -1.88 35.96
C ILE A 186 -14.07 -2.47 35.72
N ILE A 187 -13.88 -2.97 34.49
CA ILE A 187 -12.58 -3.43 33.99
C ILE A 187 -12.07 -2.37 33.04
N THR A 188 -10.91 -1.81 33.32
CA THR A 188 -10.27 -0.83 32.46
C THR A 188 -8.95 -1.35 31.92
N MET A 189 -8.40 -0.73 30.88
CA MET A 189 -7.09 -1.06 30.34
C MET A 189 -6.12 0.08 30.62
N ARG A 190 -4.95 -0.23 31.19
CA ARG A 190 -3.86 0.73 31.42
C ARG A 190 -2.52 0.06 31.07
N SER A 191 -1.74 0.72 30.23
CA SER A 191 -0.44 0.20 29.78
C SER A 191 -0.54 -1.26 29.30
N ASP A 192 -1.49 -1.54 28.41
CA ASP A 192 -1.81 -2.86 27.83
C ASP A 192 -2.12 -3.98 28.85
N ARG A 193 -2.58 -3.59 30.05
CA ARG A 193 -3.01 -4.53 31.07
C ARG A 193 -4.41 -4.23 31.53
N TYR A 194 -5.21 -5.25 31.72
CA TYR A 194 -6.50 -5.12 32.37
C TYR A 194 -6.30 -4.81 33.86
N VAL A 195 -6.99 -3.81 34.36
CA VAL A 195 -6.95 -3.38 35.75
C VAL A 195 -8.35 -3.21 36.33
N ILE A 196 -8.48 -3.46 37.60
CA ILE A 196 -9.71 -3.28 38.38
C ILE A 196 -9.40 -2.23 39.47
N PRO A 197 -10.21 -1.17 39.63
CA PRO A 197 -10.01 -0.17 40.66
C PRO A 197 -10.38 -0.71 42.05
N LEU A 198 -9.44 -0.65 42.97
CA LEU A 198 -9.63 -1.04 44.37
C LEU A 198 -9.72 0.20 45.28
N LYS A 199 -10.53 0.15 46.36
CA LYS A 199 -10.54 1.17 47.36
C LYS A 199 -9.17 1.24 48.06
N SER A 200 -8.72 2.46 48.38
CA SER A 200 -7.41 2.71 49.00
C SER A 200 -7.18 1.94 50.30
N ASP A 201 -8.24 1.80 51.08
CA ASP A 201 -8.19 1.17 52.43
C ASP A 201 -7.90 -0.34 52.39
N PHE A 202 -8.10 -0.98 51.23
CA PHE A 202 -7.88 -2.41 51.03
C PHE A 202 -6.65 -2.70 50.17
N LYS A 203 -5.78 -1.73 50.02
CA LYS A 203 -4.52 -1.91 49.29
C LYS A 203 -3.65 -2.96 50.03
N GLY A 204 -3.21 -3.99 49.31
CA GLY A 204 -2.45 -5.10 49.91
C GLY A 204 -3.29 -6.29 50.41
N THR A 205 -4.61 -6.14 50.52
CA THR A 205 -5.49 -7.22 51.03
C THR A 205 -5.77 -8.29 49.96
N ILE A 206 -5.72 -7.93 48.71
CA ILE A 206 -5.94 -8.84 47.57
C ILE A 206 -4.59 -9.25 47.00
N ALA A 207 -4.33 -10.55 46.90
CA ALA A 207 -3.12 -11.05 46.28
C ALA A 207 -3.07 -10.72 44.80
N GLY A 208 -1.98 -10.07 44.36
CA GLY A 208 -1.75 -9.71 42.97
C GLY A 208 -0.83 -8.49 42.82
N PRO A 209 -0.29 -8.24 41.65
CA PRO A 209 0.53 -7.06 41.40
C PRO A 209 -0.31 -5.79 41.50
N GLN A 210 -0.08 -4.99 42.52
CA GLN A 210 -0.78 -3.74 42.76
C GLN A 210 0.07 -2.54 42.30
N LYS A 211 -0.50 -1.65 41.47
CA LYS A 211 0.12 -0.36 41.15
C LYS A 211 -0.68 0.75 41.81
N SER A 212 0.00 1.59 42.60
CA SER A 212 -0.60 2.84 43.08
C SER A 212 -0.70 3.82 41.89
N VAL A 213 -1.90 4.29 41.61
CA VAL A 213 -2.09 5.42 40.71
C VAL A 213 -2.00 6.66 41.57
N SER A 214 -0.93 7.46 41.45
CA SER A 214 -0.89 8.79 42.00
C SER A 214 -1.98 9.63 41.30
N HIS A 215 -2.95 10.09 42.08
CA HIS A 215 -3.90 11.11 41.62
C HIS A 215 -3.16 12.46 41.53
N SER A 216 -2.69 12.82 40.36
CA SER A 216 -2.36 14.20 40.05
C SER A 216 -2.98 14.56 38.72
N SER A 217 -4.23 14.96 38.78
CA SER A 217 -4.84 15.99 37.93
C SER A 217 -6.14 16.43 38.54
N ARG A 218 -6.03 17.34 39.53
CA ARG A 218 -7.09 18.32 39.78
C ARG A 218 -7.18 19.14 38.49
N ILE A 219 -8.25 18.96 37.77
CA ILE A 219 -8.73 19.97 36.83
C ILE A 219 -9.38 21.04 37.73
N GLN A 220 -8.69 22.16 37.86
CA GLN A 220 -9.32 23.38 38.33
C GLN A 220 -10.11 23.96 37.16
N GLY A 221 -11.29 24.49 37.50
CA GLY A 221 -12.39 24.99 36.75
C GLY A 221 -12.16 25.93 35.58
#